data_589048f41f13d0a8951c677c7b2275c2
#
_entry.id   589048f41f13d0a8951c677c7b2275c2
#
_cell.length_a   1.000
_cell.length_b   1.000
_cell.length_c   1.000
_cell.angle_alpha   90.00
_cell.angle_beta   90.00
_cell.angle_gamma   90.00
#
_symmetry.space_group_name_H-M   'P 1'
#
loop_
_entity.id
_entity.type
_entity.pdbx_description
1 polymer ?
#
loop_
_entity_poly.entity_id
_entity_poly.type
_entity_poly.pdbx_seq_one_letter_code
_entity_poly.pdbx_strand_id
1 'polypeptide(L)'
;AFRAQFGASPREFRAQGLPPKLPRGIPHITTEYLAHLHSGLSTEAEFIDSPARRLVGIKSEFSVAPEAFDLVELGLAAWKEFEPLIASIPVRANALAGLCSDITSADEGCIQGFVMPCLEVTEFSNLPEGLVALVRPPCREARFSHRGGGQAWEYTLHYVFGSWVGESGCTLSEQPVVYRFDPAHAPFSED
;
A
#
# COMPACT_ATOMS: atom_id res chain seq x y z
N ALA A 1 -26.04 -6.15 -14.11
CA ALA A 1 -24.85 -6.42 -13.29
C ALA A 1 -23.78 -7.19 -14.09
N PHE A 2 -23.95 -8.49 -14.43
CA PHE A 2 -22.92 -9.34 -15.05
C PHE A 2 -22.40 -8.79 -16.39
N ARG A 3 -23.29 -8.40 -17.31
CA ARG A 3 -22.89 -7.87 -18.63
C ARG A 3 -22.16 -6.52 -18.54
N ALA A 4 -22.49 -5.69 -17.54
CA ALA A 4 -21.79 -4.42 -17.30
C ALA A 4 -20.36 -4.66 -16.80
N GLN A 5 -20.15 -5.75 -16.05
CA GLN A 5 -18.85 -6.08 -15.45
C GLN A 5 -17.95 -6.88 -16.40
N PHE A 6 -18.53 -7.76 -17.25
CA PHE A 6 -17.77 -8.70 -18.07
C PHE A 6 -17.96 -8.49 -19.58
N GLY A 7 -18.68 -7.47 -20.00
CA GLY A 7 -18.92 -7.15 -21.43
C GLY A 7 -19.79 -8.15 -22.18
N ALA A 8 -20.13 -9.29 -21.59
CA ALA A 8 -20.85 -10.40 -22.19
C ALA A 8 -21.96 -10.92 -21.26
N SER A 9 -22.95 -11.62 -21.82
CA SER A 9 -23.92 -12.34 -21.00
C SER A 9 -23.27 -13.58 -20.36
N PRO A 10 -23.82 -14.14 -19.26
CA PRO A 10 -23.32 -15.38 -18.66
C PRO A 10 -23.24 -16.58 -19.62
N ARG A 11 -24.10 -16.60 -20.62
CA ARG A 11 -24.11 -17.65 -21.65
C ARG A 11 -22.99 -17.47 -22.66
N GLU A 12 -22.79 -16.24 -23.15
CA GLU A 12 -21.69 -15.89 -24.07
C GLU A 12 -20.34 -16.08 -23.37
N PHE A 13 -20.23 -15.66 -22.10
CA PHE A 13 -19.02 -15.83 -21.30
C PHE A 13 -18.63 -17.31 -21.15
N ARG A 14 -19.59 -18.19 -20.90
CA ARG A 14 -19.35 -19.65 -20.84
C ARG A 14 -19.00 -20.26 -22.17
N ALA A 15 -19.58 -19.77 -23.26
CA ALA A 15 -19.31 -20.27 -24.62
C ALA A 15 -17.93 -19.84 -25.16
N GLN A 16 -17.40 -18.70 -24.72
CA GLN A 16 -16.11 -18.16 -25.10
C GLN A 16 -14.95 -18.73 -24.27
N GLY A 17 -15.24 -19.51 -23.23
CA GLY A 17 -14.25 -19.93 -22.25
C GLY A 17 -13.92 -18.83 -21.25
N LEU A 18 -13.05 -19.13 -20.29
CA LEU A 18 -12.52 -18.11 -19.38
C LEU A 18 -11.74 -17.07 -20.21
N PRO A 19 -12.00 -15.79 -20.00
CA PRO A 19 -11.20 -14.77 -20.67
C PRO A 19 -9.73 -14.97 -20.28
N PRO A 20 -8.80 -14.74 -21.20
CA PRO A 20 -7.36 -14.93 -20.96
C PRO A 20 -6.80 -14.05 -19.84
N LYS A 21 -7.59 -13.05 -19.40
CA LYS A 21 -7.31 -12.22 -18.22
C LYS A 21 -8.63 -11.97 -17.49
N LEU A 22 -8.80 -12.61 -16.34
CA LEU A 22 -9.76 -12.11 -15.37
C LEU A 22 -9.35 -10.66 -15.01
N PRO A 23 -10.34 -9.74 -14.83
CA PRO A 23 -10.00 -8.42 -14.30
C PRO A 23 -9.16 -8.60 -13.04
N ARG A 24 -7.98 -7.99 -12.97
CA ARG A 24 -7.23 -7.92 -11.73
C ARG A 24 -8.13 -7.27 -10.69
N GLY A 25 -8.45 -7.95 -9.62
CA GLY A 25 -9.37 -7.46 -8.60
C GLY A 25 -10.09 -8.56 -7.83
N ILE A 26 -10.06 -9.79 -8.35
CA ILE A 26 -10.47 -10.95 -7.55
C ILE A 26 -9.17 -11.71 -7.29
N PRO A 27 -8.65 -11.66 -6.06
CA PRO A 27 -7.48 -12.47 -5.73
C PRO A 27 -7.85 -13.93 -6.00
N HIS A 28 -6.98 -14.65 -6.72
CA HIS A 28 -7.11 -16.09 -6.77
C HIS A 28 -7.04 -16.58 -5.33
N ILE A 29 -8.10 -17.20 -4.83
CA ILE A 29 -8.08 -17.85 -3.53
C ILE A 29 -7.17 -19.06 -3.66
N THR A 30 -5.90 -18.87 -3.34
CA THR A 30 -4.89 -19.93 -3.30
C THR A 30 -4.73 -20.46 -1.88
N THR A 31 -4.09 -21.61 -1.74
CA THR A 31 -3.75 -22.15 -0.43
C THR A 31 -2.86 -21.20 0.36
N GLU A 32 -1.94 -20.52 -0.34
CA GLU A 32 -1.02 -19.53 0.23
C GLU A 32 -1.77 -18.30 0.74
N TYR A 33 -2.76 -17.80 -0.03
CA TYR A 33 -3.62 -16.70 0.40
C TYR A 33 -4.41 -17.06 1.66
N LEU A 34 -5.04 -18.25 1.69
CA LEU A 34 -5.77 -18.73 2.86
C LEU A 34 -4.87 -18.92 4.08
N ALA A 35 -3.67 -19.47 3.89
CA ALA A 35 -2.68 -19.62 4.95
C ALA A 35 -2.25 -18.26 5.49
N HIS A 36 -2.06 -17.26 4.62
CA HIS A 36 -1.73 -15.90 5.01
C HIS A 36 -2.86 -15.24 5.83
N LEU A 37 -4.11 -15.36 5.39
CA LEU A 37 -5.25 -14.85 6.17
C LEU A 37 -5.36 -15.48 7.55
N HIS A 38 -4.93 -16.75 7.69
CA HIS A 38 -4.99 -17.46 8.97
C HIS A 38 -3.85 -17.08 9.93
N SER A 39 -2.66 -16.84 9.45
CA SER A 39 -1.46 -16.70 10.30
C SER A 39 -0.60 -15.47 10.04
N GLY A 40 -0.73 -14.85 8.86
CA GLY A 40 0.10 -13.73 8.43
C GLY A 40 -0.57 -12.37 8.59
N LEU A 41 -1.88 -12.33 8.78
CA LEU A 41 -2.65 -11.09 8.85
C LEU A 41 -3.56 -11.08 10.08
N SER A 42 -3.58 -9.94 10.79
CA SER A 42 -4.69 -9.67 11.71
C SER A 42 -5.92 -9.25 10.89
N THR A 43 -6.97 -10.07 10.87
CA THR A 43 -8.22 -9.75 10.17
C THR A 43 -9.10 -8.75 10.91
N GLU A 44 -8.80 -8.49 12.18
CA GLU A 44 -9.46 -7.46 12.99
C GLU A 44 -8.62 -6.18 12.97
N ALA A 45 -9.26 -5.07 12.60
CA ALA A 45 -8.62 -3.77 12.62
C ALA A 45 -8.51 -3.24 14.05
N GLU A 46 -7.33 -2.79 14.44
CA GLU A 46 -7.14 -1.98 15.63
C GLU A 46 -7.41 -0.51 15.28
N PHE A 47 -8.40 0.12 15.92
CA PHE A 47 -8.68 1.53 15.72
C PHE A 47 -7.89 2.39 16.68
N ILE A 48 -7.11 3.34 16.14
CA ILE A 48 -6.23 4.22 16.92
C ILE A 48 -6.42 5.66 16.50
N ASP A 49 -6.56 6.54 17.48
CA ASP A 49 -6.49 7.98 17.24
C ASP A 49 -5.02 8.41 17.16
N SER A 50 -4.57 8.67 15.93
CA SER A 50 -3.19 9.07 15.65
C SER A 50 -3.04 10.59 15.72
N PRO A 51 -2.01 11.11 16.43
CA PRO A 51 -1.69 12.52 16.39
C PRO A 51 -1.17 12.95 15.02
N ALA A 52 -1.02 14.27 14.83
CA ALA A 52 -0.32 14.78 13.67
C ALA A 52 1.10 14.23 13.60
N ARG A 53 1.54 13.81 12.41
CA ARG A 53 2.88 13.26 12.17
C ARG A 53 3.61 14.05 11.10
N ARG A 54 4.90 14.20 11.28
CA ARG A 54 5.79 14.82 10.30
C ARG A 54 6.66 13.73 9.68
N LEU A 55 6.53 13.55 8.38
CA LEU A 55 7.24 12.53 7.62
C LEU A 55 8.19 13.21 6.64
N VAL A 56 9.38 12.64 6.48
CA VAL A 56 10.40 13.08 5.52
C VAL A 56 10.84 11.88 4.70
N GLY A 57 10.89 12.02 3.39
CA GLY A 57 11.27 10.96 2.48
C GLY A 57 11.47 11.40 1.05
N ILE A 58 11.63 10.44 0.14
CA ILE A 58 11.64 10.68 -1.31
C ILE A 58 10.25 10.38 -1.85
N LYS A 59 9.63 11.34 -2.54
CA LYS A 59 8.35 11.12 -3.22
C LYS A 59 8.60 10.69 -4.67
N SER A 60 8.32 9.43 -4.97
CA SER A 60 8.43 8.85 -6.31
C SER A 60 7.03 8.73 -6.91
N GLU A 61 6.72 9.58 -7.88
CA GLU A 61 5.45 9.54 -8.61
C GLU A 61 5.48 8.46 -9.68
N PHE A 62 4.36 7.80 -9.91
CA PHE A 62 4.21 6.79 -10.94
C PHE A 62 2.96 7.00 -11.80
N SER A 63 3.04 6.53 -13.03
CA SER A 63 1.94 6.47 -13.98
C SER A 63 2.13 5.20 -14.79
N VAL A 64 1.36 4.16 -14.49
CA VAL A 64 1.55 2.81 -15.04
C VAL A 64 0.23 2.23 -15.54
N ALA A 65 0.33 1.35 -16.52
CA ALA A 65 -0.82 0.55 -16.95
C ALA A 65 -1.28 -0.38 -15.80
N PRO A 66 -2.59 -0.65 -15.66
CA PRO A 66 -3.11 -1.48 -14.57
C PRO A 66 -2.44 -2.86 -14.47
N GLU A 67 -2.01 -3.44 -15.61
CA GLU A 67 -1.33 -4.72 -15.65
C GLU A 67 0.11 -4.67 -15.12
N ALA A 68 0.71 -3.49 -15.13
CA ALA A 68 2.08 -3.23 -14.68
C ALA A 68 2.13 -2.63 -13.27
N PHE A 69 0.98 -2.43 -12.63
CA PHE A 69 0.94 -1.88 -11.29
C PHE A 69 1.36 -2.94 -10.26
N ASP A 70 2.50 -2.70 -9.63
CA ASP A 70 3.02 -3.49 -8.52
C ASP A 70 3.56 -2.54 -7.45
N LEU A 71 2.79 -2.41 -6.36
CA LEU A 71 3.12 -1.49 -5.28
C LEU A 71 4.37 -1.96 -4.50
N VAL A 72 4.63 -3.26 -4.46
CA VAL A 72 5.83 -3.82 -3.81
C VAL A 72 7.08 -3.42 -4.58
N GLU A 73 7.06 -3.61 -5.91
CA GLU A 73 8.19 -3.25 -6.78
C GLU A 73 8.46 -1.74 -6.75
N LEU A 74 7.41 -0.92 -6.86
CA LEU A 74 7.51 0.53 -6.75
C LEU A 74 8.08 0.97 -5.39
N GLY A 75 7.61 0.36 -4.31
CA GLY A 75 8.10 0.63 -2.95
C GLY A 75 9.55 0.24 -2.76
N LEU A 76 9.97 -0.92 -3.26
CA LEU A 76 11.36 -1.39 -3.22
C LEU A 76 12.31 -0.47 -4.00
N ALA A 77 11.91 -0.05 -5.20
CA ALA A 77 12.70 0.87 -6.01
C ALA A 77 12.92 2.20 -5.28
N ALA A 78 11.84 2.80 -4.77
CA ALA A 78 11.90 4.05 -4.02
C ALA A 78 12.72 3.92 -2.72
N TRP A 79 12.63 2.76 -2.02
CA TRP A 79 13.39 2.52 -0.80
C TRP A 79 14.90 2.49 -1.06
N LYS A 80 15.36 1.85 -2.13
CA LYS A 80 16.78 1.80 -2.52
C LYS A 80 17.37 3.20 -2.74
N GLU A 81 16.56 4.12 -3.26
CA GLU A 81 16.98 5.52 -3.45
C GLU A 81 17.00 6.29 -2.12
N PHE A 82 16.08 5.98 -1.22
CA PHE A 82 15.95 6.67 0.07
C PHE A 82 16.98 6.23 1.11
N GLU A 83 17.31 4.95 1.15
CA GLU A 83 18.17 4.34 2.18
C GLU A 83 19.50 5.08 2.39
N PRO A 84 20.25 5.48 1.34
CA PRO A 84 21.49 6.23 1.50
C PRO A 84 21.31 7.61 2.15
N LEU A 85 20.13 8.20 2.04
CA LEU A 85 19.84 9.53 2.56
C LEU A 85 19.37 9.52 4.02
N ILE A 86 19.02 8.36 4.55
CA ILE A 86 18.51 8.21 5.93
C ILE A 86 19.51 8.79 6.95
N ALA A 87 20.80 8.55 6.75
CA ALA A 87 21.84 9.04 7.67
C ALA A 87 21.94 10.58 7.70
N SER A 88 21.52 11.26 6.64
CA SER A 88 21.58 12.72 6.51
C SER A 88 20.39 13.46 7.17
N ILE A 89 19.35 12.73 7.60
CA ILE A 89 18.17 13.31 8.26
C ILE A 89 18.49 13.57 9.73
N PRO A 90 18.57 14.86 10.16
CA PRO A 90 19.18 15.20 11.45
C PRO A 90 18.27 14.91 12.66
N VAL A 91 16.96 15.05 12.51
CA VAL A 91 16.03 15.06 13.65
C VAL A 91 14.98 13.97 13.47
N ARG A 92 15.35 12.75 13.85
CA ARG A 92 14.47 11.58 13.72
C ARG A 92 13.66 11.36 15.00
N ALA A 93 12.39 11.08 14.85
CA ALA A 93 11.60 10.50 15.92
C ALA A 93 11.88 8.98 15.95
N ASN A 94 11.89 8.38 17.13
CA ASN A 94 12.25 6.95 17.29
C ASN A 94 11.17 5.97 16.79
N ALA A 95 10.18 6.42 16.03
CA ALA A 95 8.95 5.67 15.95
C ALA A 95 8.58 5.11 14.59
N LEU A 96 9.11 5.57 13.46
CA LEU A 96 8.55 5.15 12.19
C LEU A 96 9.55 5.23 11.04
N ALA A 97 9.97 4.05 10.57
CA ALA A 97 10.40 3.85 9.21
C ALA A 97 9.24 3.24 8.45
N GLY A 98 8.90 3.77 7.30
CA GLY A 98 7.73 3.29 6.58
C GLY A 98 7.65 3.77 5.15
N LEU A 99 6.58 3.34 4.50
CA LEU A 99 6.20 3.76 3.16
C LEU A 99 4.84 4.45 3.23
N CYS A 100 4.73 5.64 2.66
CA CYS A 100 3.44 6.23 2.32
C CYS A 100 3.13 5.92 0.86
N SER A 101 1.88 5.62 0.55
CA SER A 101 1.42 5.54 -0.82
C SER A 101 0.04 6.15 -0.98
N ASP A 102 -0.23 6.68 -2.15
CA ASP A 102 -1.53 7.17 -2.55
C ASP A 102 -1.75 6.89 -4.03
N ILE A 103 -2.98 6.50 -4.37
CA ILE A 103 -3.46 6.38 -5.75
C ILE A 103 -4.34 7.59 -6.01
N THR A 104 -3.83 8.54 -6.80
CA THR A 104 -4.48 9.83 -7.03
C THR A 104 -5.47 9.80 -8.20
N SER A 105 -5.28 8.88 -9.14
CA SER A 105 -6.18 8.69 -10.28
C SER A 105 -6.10 7.24 -10.76
N ALA A 106 -7.22 6.71 -11.23
CA ALA A 106 -7.33 5.43 -11.90
C ALA A 106 -8.30 5.56 -13.07
N ASP A 107 -7.80 6.07 -14.20
CA ASP A 107 -8.56 6.20 -15.43
C ASP A 107 -8.44 4.92 -16.30
N GLU A 108 -9.31 4.82 -17.33
CA GLU A 108 -9.24 3.71 -18.28
C GLU A 108 -7.84 3.63 -18.93
N GLY A 109 -7.01 2.74 -18.44
CA GLY A 109 -5.68 2.44 -18.98
C GLY A 109 -4.49 2.98 -18.17
N CYS A 110 -4.69 3.71 -17.07
CA CYS A 110 -3.57 4.23 -16.27
C CYS A 110 -3.90 4.32 -14.79
N ILE A 111 -2.99 3.86 -13.94
CA ILE A 111 -3.00 4.08 -12.49
C ILE A 111 -1.90 5.08 -12.17
N GLN A 112 -2.28 6.19 -11.55
CA GLN A 112 -1.38 7.26 -11.15
C GLN A 112 -1.36 7.42 -9.64
N GLY A 113 -0.20 7.77 -9.10
CA GLY A 113 -0.06 7.96 -7.67
C GLY A 113 1.38 8.23 -7.29
N PHE A 114 1.69 8.00 -6.03
CA PHE A 114 3.06 8.07 -5.54
C PHE A 114 3.33 7.01 -4.48
N VAL A 115 4.60 6.68 -4.35
CA VAL A 115 5.17 5.99 -3.20
C VAL A 115 6.21 6.90 -2.55
N MET A 116 6.29 6.87 -1.23
CA MET A 116 7.21 7.71 -0.46
C MET A 116 7.76 6.91 0.71
N PRO A 117 8.93 6.27 0.57
CA PRO A 117 9.66 5.78 1.72
C PRO A 117 10.00 6.95 2.64
N CYS A 118 9.76 6.80 3.93
CA CYS A 118 9.83 7.93 4.84
C CYS A 118 10.23 7.56 6.26
N LEU A 119 10.74 8.56 6.97
CA LEU A 119 10.96 8.53 8.42
C LEU A 119 10.08 9.58 9.10
N GLU A 120 9.64 9.28 10.32
CA GLU A 120 9.02 10.27 11.17
C GLU A 120 10.09 11.16 11.81
N VAL A 121 9.87 12.49 11.74
CA VAL A 121 10.75 13.50 12.29
C VAL A 121 10.00 14.37 13.29
N THR A 122 10.74 15.01 14.19
CA THR A 122 10.16 15.93 15.15
C THR A 122 9.92 17.33 14.56
N GLU A 123 10.76 17.72 13.59
CA GLU A 123 10.66 19.00 12.88
C GLU A 123 11.22 18.91 11.46
N PHE A 124 10.96 19.91 10.64
CA PHE A 124 11.43 19.99 9.24
C PHE A 124 12.62 20.95 9.06
N SER A 125 13.56 20.97 10.00
CA SER A 125 14.73 21.84 9.89
C SER A 125 15.86 21.18 9.11
N ASN A 126 16.50 21.96 8.23
CA ASN A 126 17.72 21.58 7.49
C ASN A 126 17.60 20.25 6.70
N LEU A 127 16.51 20.08 5.98
CA LEU A 127 16.34 18.88 5.15
C LEU A 127 17.30 18.92 3.96
N PRO A 128 18.01 17.81 3.70
CA PRO A 128 18.82 17.65 2.49
C PRO A 128 17.99 17.85 1.21
N GLU A 129 18.67 18.30 0.16
CA GLU A 129 18.08 18.42 -1.17
C GLU A 129 17.53 17.07 -1.65
N GLY A 130 16.38 17.09 -2.33
CA GLY A 130 15.70 15.89 -2.83
C GLY A 130 14.75 15.24 -1.84
N LEU A 131 14.77 15.63 -0.56
CA LEU A 131 13.80 15.14 0.41
C LEU A 131 12.54 16.02 0.46
N VAL A 132 11.40 15.35 0.58
CA VAL A 132 10.07 15.98 0.67
C VAL A 132 9.55 15.84 2.09
N ALA A 133 8.95 16.94 2.58
CA ALA A 133 8.24 16.97 3.86
C ALA A 133 6.75 16.72 3.65
N LEU A 134 6.17 15.83 4.44
CA LEU A 134 4.74 15.53 4.45
C LEU A 134 4.20 15.65 5.89
N VAL A 135 3.15 16.43 6.06
CA VAL A 135 2.40 16.48 7.32
C VAL A 135 1.14 15.63 7.17
N ARG A 136 1.03 14.58 7.98
CA ARG A 136 -0.26 13.89 8.17
C ARG A 136 -1.00 14.55 9.32
N PRO A 137 -2.22 15.05 9.11
CA PRO A 137 -3.05 15.59 10.18
C PRO A 137 -3.46 14.49 11.17
N PRO A 138 -3.96 14.84 12.35
CA PRO A 138 -4.53 13.88 13.25
C PRO A 138 -5.69 13.15 12.58
N CYS A 139 -5.74 11.84 12.74
CA CYS A 139 -6.80 11.02 12.14
C CYS A 139 -7.03 9.75 12.94
N ARG A 140 -8.20 9.15 12.76
CA ARG A 140 -8.47 7.80 13.25
C ARG A 140 -8.00 6.80 12.22
N GLU A 141 -7.07 5.95 12.60
CA GLU A 141 -6.47 4.90 11.75
C GLU A 141 -7.11 3.55 12.06
N ALA A 142 -7.42 2.78 11.02
CA ALA A 142 -7.62 1.34 11.11
C ALA A 142 -6.27 0.66 10.82
N ARG A 143 -5.71 -0.02 11.80
CA ARG A 143 -4.39 -0.65 11.73
C ARG A 143 -4.53 -2.16 11.62
N PHE A 144 -3.76 -2.73 10.71
CA PHE A 144 -3.64 -4.17 10.51
C PHE A 144 -2.19 -4.60 10.73
N SER A 145 -2.01 -5.70 11.46
CA SER A 145 -0.69 -6.32 11.59
C SER A 145 -0.48 -7.33 10.47
N HIS A 146 0.67 -7.23 9.82
CA HIS A 146 1.11 -8.12 8.75
C HIS A 146 2.38 -8.86 9.16
N ARG A 147 2.48 -10.14 8.79
CA ARG A 147 3.67 -10.98 8.91
C ARG A 147 3.91 -11.67 7.58
N GLY A 148 5.14 -11.67 7.12
CA GLY A 148 5.56 -12.30 5.88
C GLY A 148 6.28 -11.33 4.94
N GLY A 149 6.91 -11.86 3.90
CA GLY A 149 7.64 -11.09 2.90
C GLY A 149 6.73 -10.40 1.86
N GLY A 150 7.35 -9.84 0.82
CA GLY A 150 6.69 -8.99 -0.17
C GLY A 150 5.47 -9.60 -0.86
N GLN A 151 5.48 -10.89 -1.22
CA GLN A 151 4.30 -11.55 -1.81
C GLN A 151 3.11 -11.61 -0.84
N ALA A 152 3.38 -11.87 0.43
CA ALA A 152 2.34 -11.93 1.45
C ALA A 152 1.70 -10.54 1.69
N TRP A 153 2.45 -9.47 1.45
CA TRP A 153 1.95 -8.11 1.56
C TRP A 153 0.82 -7.80 0.55
N GLU A 154 0.94 -8.29 -0.67
CA GLU A 154 -0.13 -8.18 -1.67
C GLU A 154 -1.44 -8.81 -1.17
N TYR A 155 -1.37 -9.95 -0.50
CA TYR A 155 -2.54 -10.60 0.10
C TYR A 155 -3.19 -9.75 1.20
N THR A 156 -2.39 -9.06 2.01
CA THR A 156 -2.90 -8.12 3.01
C THR A 156 -3.64 -6.95 2.36
N LEU A 157 -3.06 -6.36 1.31
CA LEU A 157 -3.70 -5.27 0.58
C LEU A 157 -5.01 -5.70 -0.07
N HIS A 158 -5.04 -6.88 -0.67
CA HIS A 158 -6.26 -7.44 -1.24
C HIS A 158 -7.36 -7.66 -0.17
N TYR A 159 -6.99 -8.14 1.01
CA TYR A 159 -7.95 -8.29 2.09
C TYR A 159 -8.48 -6.93 2.57
N VAL A 160 -7.59 -6.00 2.88
CA VAL A 160 -7.96 -4.70 3.45
C VAL A 160 -8.83 -3.90 2.48
N PHE A 161 -8.37 -3.72 1.24
CA PHE A 161 -9.05 -2.88 0.26
C PHE A 161 -10.14 -3.61 -0.53
N GLY A 162 -10.00 -4.91 -0.74
CA GLY A 162 -10.96 -5.71 -1.51
C GLY A 162 -12.13 -6.26 -0.71
N SER A 163 -11.96 -6.42 0.61
CA SER A 163 -13.00 -7.01 1.46
C SER A 163 -13.33 -6.13 2.66
N TRP A 164 -12.36 -5.87 3.54
CA TRP A 164 -12.62 -5.25 4.82
C TRP A 164 -13.19 -3.82 4.70
N VAL A 165 -12.65 -2.98 3.82
CA VAL A 165 -13.16 -1.60 3.63
C VAL A 165 -14.63 -1.63 3.24
N GLY A 166 -15.02 -2.51 2.30
CA GLY A 166 -16.40 -2.64 1.85
C GLY A 166 -17.38 -3.14 2.92
N GLU A 167 -16.90 -3.98 3.84
CA GLU A 167 -17.73 -4.61 4.88
C GLU A 167 -17.74 -3.82 6.19
N SER A 168 -16.70 -3.04 6.47
CA SER A 168 -16.50 -2.32 7.72
C SER A 168 -17.47 -1.15 7.95
N GLY A 169 -18.11 -0.65 6.90
CA GLY A 169 -18.87 0.60 6.93
C GLY A 169 -18.02 1.86 7.11
N CYS A 170 -16.68 1.74 7.07
CA CYS A 170 -15.77 2.87 7.14
C CYS A 170 -15.64 3.57 5.79
N THR A 171 -15.42 4.87 5.82
CA THR A 171 -15.05 5.65 4.64
C THR A 171 -13.56 5.98 4.73
N LEU A 172 -12.81 5.71 3.66
CA LEU A 172 -11.41 6.09 3.58
C LEU A 172 -11.30 7.62 3.48
N SER A 173 -10.34 8.18 4.19
CA SER A 173 -9.99 9.60 4.04
C SER A 173 -9.10 9.79 2.80
N GLU A 174 -8.93 11.03 2.37
CA GLU A 174 -8.00 11.43 1.30
C GLU A 174 -6.51 11.40 1.74
N GLN A 175 -6.23 10.80 2.90
CA GLN A 175 -4.86 10.73 3.41
C GLN A 175 -4.13 9.51 2.84
N PRO A 176 -2.83 9.64 2.52
CA PRO A 176 -2.02 8.53 2.08
C PRO A 176 -2.05 7.35 3.06
N VAL A 177 -2.07 6.14 2.55
CA VAL A 177 -1.89 4.93 3.34
C VAL A 177 -0.46 4.88 3.86
N VAL A 178 -0.28 4.48 5.11
CA VAL A 178 1.05 4.34 5.72
C VAL A 178 1.31 2.90 6.11
N TYR A 179 2.37 2.36 5.56
CA TYR A 179 2.92 1.05 5.91
C TYR A 179 4.08 1.28 6.88
N ARG A 180 4.07 0.57 7.99
CA ARG A 180 5.12 0.66 9.02
C ARG A 180 5.94 -0.60 9.00
N PHE A 181 7.25 -0.43 9.00
CA PHE A 181 8.19 -1.54 9.08
C PHE A 181 8.79 -1.62 10.47
N ASP A 182 9.05 -2.83 10.94
CA ASP A 182 9.84 -3.05 12.14
C ASP A 182 11.27 -2.55 11.86
N PRO A 183 11.81 -1.61 12.66
CA PRO A 183 13.16 -1.10 12.45
C PRO A 183 14.25 -2.18 12.63
N ALA A 184 13.95 -3.31 13.22
CA ALA A 184 14.86 -4.46 13.33
C ALA A 184 14.96 -5.28 12.04
N HIS A 185 14.04 -5.10 11.10
CA HIS A 185 13.99 -5.83 9.84
C HIS A 185 14.07 -4.85 8.68
N ALA A 186 14.92 -5.14 7.70
CA ALA A 186 14.94 -4.36 6.47
C ALA A 186 13.55 -4.46 5.81
N PRO A 187 12.98 -3.33 5.36
CA PRO A 187 11.74 -3.37 4.62
C PRO A 187 11.90 -4.30 3.42
N PHE A 188 10.92 -5.20 3.24
CA PHE A 188 10.92 -6.15 2.14
C PHE A 188 12.03 -7.22 2.14
N SER A 189 12.67 -7.52 3.29
CA SER A 189 13.53 -8.71 3.38
C SER A 189 12.70 -9.98 3.14
N GLU A 190 13.31 -10.98 2.52
CA GLU A 190 12.66 -12.27 2.27
C GLU A 190 12.58 -13.17 3.52
N ASP A 191 13.07 -12.72 4.68
CA ASP A 191 13.12 -13.43 5.95
C ASP A 191 11.87 -13.20 6.82
#